data_db589ed7c7b29b324e534299018c39bc
#
_entry.id   db589ed7c7b29b324e534299018c39bc
#
_cell.length_a   1.000
_cell.length_b   1.000
_cell.length_c   1.000
_cell.angle_alpha   90.00
_cell.angle_beta   90.00
_cell.angle_gamma   90.00
#
_symmetry.space_group_name_H-M   'P 1'
#
loop_
_entity.id
_entity.type
_entity.pdbx_description
1 polymer ?
#
loop_
_entity_poly.entity_id
_entity_poly.type
_entity_poly.pdbx_seq_one_letter_code
_entity_poly.pdbx_strand_id
1 'polypeptide(L)'
;MASVGSTGNVAQGAFSAPCLLRSLGYVGVRSRSLDDWSEFAVGLLGMEQVERATPSRAFRMDDLSQRLFVDGAGEEGLGVLGWEVATRADLEALAALLDAHSVAVAWGSKALADERHVAELLVFHDPVGTRLEVFHTPEVADRPFKPGRPITGFRTGPMGMGHAVMHVETVDAALPFYRGLLGFHVSDYSLDPLHIYFFHLNERHHSFALVGSGRKGLHHFMVELGALDDVGQGYDLAQMQADRLAYTLGRHSNDYMTSFYAKTPSGFFVEYGWGGRIIDPATWQPHETFDGPSFWGHERLYLPDKERARLREARLDAAARGVRAPMEVNCPWLESVKRNA
;
A
#
# COMPACT_ATOMS: atom_id res chain seq x y z
N MET A 1 9.20 2.57 46.60
CA MET A 1 7.78 2.58 46.24
C MET A 1 7.54 3.78 45.33
N ALA A 2 7.57 3.57 44.03
CA ALA A 2 7.23 4.58 43.05
C ALA A 2 6.16 3.94 42.12
N SER A 3 5.05 4.59 42.02
CA SER A 3 3.83 4.16 41.33
C SER A 3 4.04 4.01 39.83
N VAL A 4 3.73 2.84 39.32
CA VAL A 4 3.61 2.54 37.89
C VAL A 4 2.45 3.35 37.35
N GLY A 5 2.77 4.28 36.48
CA GLY A 5 1.78 5.09 35.75
C GLY A 5 0.97 4.22 34.79
N SER A 6 -0.31 4.48 34.73
CA SER A 6 -1.35 3.80 33.99
C SER A 6 -1.03 3.66 32.50
N THR A 7 -1.01 2.43 32.04
CA THR A 7 -1.15 2.07 30.63
C THR A 7 -2.47 2.65 30.12
N GLY A 8 -2.37 3.65 29.26
CA GLY A 8 -3.52 4.20 28.55
C GLY A 8 -4.18 3.10 27.70
N ASN A 9 -5.29 2.61 28.22
CA ASN A 9 -6.20 1.73 27.52
C ASN A 9 -6.73 2.53 26.30
N VAL A 10 -6.15 2.29 25.10
CA VAL A 10 -6.73 2.81 23.85
C VAL A 10 -8.07 2.13 23.71
N ALA A 11 -9.08 2.81 24.23
CA ALA A 11 -10.44 2.35 24.33
C ALA A 11 -10.86 1.70 22.99
N GLN A 12 -11.29 0.45 23.09
CA GLN A 12 -12.20 -0.18 22.14
C GLN A 12 -13.51 0.65 22.16
N GLY A 13 -13.46 1.81 21.49
CA GLY A 13 -14.63 2.66 21.26
C GLY A 13 -15.53 1.93 20.30
N ALA A 14 -16.70 1.55 20.80
CA ALA A 14 -17.83 1.01 20.05
C ALA A 14 -18.10 1.86 18.81
N PHE A 15 -18.01 1.26 17.66
CA PHE A 15 -18.52 1.44 16.32
C PHE A 15 -17.44 0.98 15.32
N SER A 16 -17.30 -0.32 15.12
CA SER A 16 -16.77 -0.81 13.87
C SER A 16 -17.95 -1.25 13.02
N ALA A 17 -18.31 -0.44 12.04
CA ALA A 17 -19.14 -0.92 10.95
C ALA A 17 -18.44 -2.16 10.34
N PRO A 18 -19.19 -3.18 9.86
CA PRO A 18 -18.57 -4.26 9.13
C PRO A 18 -17.85 -3.69 7.92
N CYS A 19 -16.58 -4.06 7.73
CA CYS A 19 -15.83 -3.59 6.58
C CYS A 19 -16.42 -4.19 5.30
N LEU A 20 -16.93 -3.35 4.41
CA LEU A 20 -17.46 -3.75 3.11
C LEU A 20 -16.37 -3.79 2.04
N LEU A 21 -15.26 -3.06 2.26
CA LEU A 21 -14.14 -2.98 1.34
C LEU A 21 -13.28 -4.23 1.42
N ARG A 22 -12.78 -4.70 0.27
CA ARG A 22 -12.03 -5.95 0.16
C ARG A 22 -10.56 -5.75 -0.15
N SER A 23 -10.24 -4.80 -1.03
CA SER A 23 -8.88 -4.61 -1.50
C SER A 23 -8.67 -3.22 -2.11
N LEU A 24 -7.41 -2.80 -2.21
CA LEU A 24 -7.01 -1.69 -3.07
C LEU A 24 -7.03 -2.19 -4.52
N GLY A 25 -8.00 -1.73 -5.30
CA GLY A 25 -8.19 -2.17 -6.67
C GLY A 25 -7.30 -1.43 -7.66
N TYR A 26 -7.21 -0.10 -7.54
CA TYR A 26 -6.37 0.73 -8.41
C TYR A 26 -5.90 2.01 -7.74
N VAL A 27 -4.84 2.59 -8.30
CA VAL A 27 -4.34 3.93 -7.97
C VAL A 27 -4.41 4.81 -9.21
N GLY A 28 -4.96 6.01 -9.06
CA GLY A 28 -4.92 7.05 -10.08
C GLY A 28 -3.94 8.15 -9.68
N VAL A 29 -3.07 8.51 -10.59
CA VAL A 29 -2.04 9.54 -10.44
C VAL A 29 -2.35 10.70 -11.40
N ARG A 30 -1.99 11.91 -11.02
CA ARG A 30 -1.96 13.06 -11.92
C ARG A 30 -0.51 13.43 -12.18
N SER A 31 -0.14 13.52 -13.45
CA SER A 31 1.21 13.90 -13.85
C SER A 31 1.26 14.43 -15.27
N ARG A 32 2.05 15.47 -15.46
CA ARG A 32 2.34 15.99 -16.79
C ARG A 32 3.41 15.18 -17.52
N SER A 33 4.16 14.34 -16.80
CA SER A 33 5.27 13.52 -17.32
C SER A 33 4.78 12.14 -17.74
N LEU A 34 3.82 12.07 -18.68
CA LEU A 34 3.19 10.82 -19.10
C LEU A 34 4.18 9.81 -19.69
N ASP A 35 5.18 10.26 -20.44
CA ASP A 35 6.17 9.39 -21.07
C ASP A 35 7.17 8.85 -20.04
N ASP A 36 7.58 9.67 -19.06
CA ASP A 36 8.40 9.21 -17.95
C ASP A 36 7.68 8.16 -17.11
N TRP A 37 6.35 8.31 -16.95
CA TRP A 37 5.52 7.31 -16.29
C TRP A 37 5.41 6.01 -17.11
N SER A 38 5.34 6.10 -18.45
CA SER A 38 5.38 4.92 -19.32
C SER A 38 6.70 4.16 -19.16
N GLU A 39 7.83 4.86 -19.23
CA GLU A 39 9.14 4.25 -19.02
C GLU A 39 9.29 3.64 -17.62
N PHE A 40 8.85 4.36 -16.59
CA PHE A 40 8.90 3.89 -15.20
C PHE A 40 8.02 2.65 -14.98
N ALA A 41 6.75 2.70 -15.38
CA ALA A 41 5.81 1.62 -15.12
C ALA A 41 6.12 0.35 -15.95
N VAL A 42 6.51 0.51 -17.22
CA VAL A 42 6.82 -0.62 -18.10
C VAL A 42 8.25 -1.11 -17.89
N GLY A 43 9.23 -0.20 -17.94
CA GLY A 43 10.66 -0.55 -17.92
C GLY A 43 11.17 -0.97 -16.56
N LEU A 44 10.78 -0.26 -15.48
CA LEU A 44 11.22 -0.59 -14.13
C LEU A 44 10.24 -1.54 -13.43
N LEU A 45 8.95 -1.17 -13.35
CA LEU A 45 7.99 -1.98 -12.59
C LEU A 45 7.58 -3.27 -13.32
N GLY A 46 7.63 -3.30 -14.65
CA GLY A 46 7.21 -4.44 -15.45
C GLY A 46 5.69 -4.51 -15.68
N MET A 47 4.97 -3.42 -15.45
CA MET A 47 3.54 -3.33 -15.77
C MET A 47 3.31 -3.36 -17.28
N GLU A 48 2.13 -3.76 -17.70
CA GLU A 48 1.72 -3.71 -19.10
C GLU A 48 0.96 -2.41 -19.37
N GLN A 49 1.48 -1.59 -20.28
CA GLN A 49 0.76 -0.40 -20.71
C GLN A 49 -0.38 -0.78 -21.66
N VAL A 50 -1.54 -0.19 -21.45
CA VAL A 50 -2.72 -0.32 -22.32
C VAL A 50 -3.00 1.00 -23.02
N GLU A 51 -3.54 0.90 -24.25
CA GLU A 51 -3.91 2.07 -25.03
C GLU A 51 -5.11 2.80 -24.43
N ARG A 52 -5.10 4.11 -24.51
CA ARG A 52 -6.20 4.99 -24.13
C ARG A 52 -6.43 6.07 -25.19
N ALA A 53 -7.69 6.45 -25.36
CA ALA A 53 -8.07 7.51 -26.29
C ALA A 53 -7.80 8.93 -25.78
N THR A 54 -7.54 9.11 -24.48
CA THR A 54 -7.30 10.40 -23.81
C THR A 54 -5.81 10.60 -23.56
N PRO A 55 -5.33 11.84 -23.31
CA PRO A 55 -3.94 12.10 -22.92
C PRO A 55 -3.68 11.59 -21.50
N SER A 56 -3.77 10.29 -21.32
CA SER A 56 -3.53 9.56 -20.09
C SER A 56 -2.78 8.28 -20.40
N ARG A 57 -2.23 7.62 -19.36
CA ARG A 57 -1.63 6.30 -19.45
C ARG A 57 -2.34 5.36 -18.50
N ALA A 58 -2.51 4.11 -18.89
CA ALA A 58 -3.04 3.08 -18.01
C ALA A 58 -2.17 1.83 -18.07
N PHE A 59 -2.13 1.10 -16.94
CA PHE A 59 -1.24 -0.04 -16.77
C PHE A 59 -1.97 -1.15 -16.05
N ARG A 60 -1.69 -2.38 -16.50
CA ARG A 60 -2.13 -3.64 -15.92
C ARG A 60 -1.01 -4.26 -15.09
N MET A 61 -1.41 -5.05 -14.09
CA MET A 61 -0.53 -5.89 -13.28
C MET A 61 -0.97 -7.35 -13.30
N ASP A 62 -2.17 -7.61 -13.78
CA ASP A 62 -2.83 -8.91 -13.85
C ASP A 62 -3.86 -8.91 -15.00
N ASP A 63 -4.79 -9.85 -14.97
CA ASP A 63 -5.81 -9.98 -16.01
C ASP A 63 -6.92 -8.92 -15.96
N LEU A 64 -6.94 -8.04 -14.95
CA LEU A 64 -7.85 -6.89 -14.96
C LEU A 64 -7.39 -5.82 -15.98
N SER A 65 -8.36 -5.11 -16.53
CA SER A 65 -8.13 -4.10 -17.58
C SER A 65 -7.28 -2.93 -17.12
N GLN A 66 -7.24 -2.64 -15.78
CA GLN A 66 -6.48 -1.52 -15.23
C GLN A 66 -6.19 -1.72 -13.74
N ARG A 67 -4.97 -1.31 -13.31
CA ARG A 67 -4.55 -1.22 -11.90
C ARG A 67 -3.93 0.12 -11.55
N LEU A 68 -3.26 0.75 -12.50
CA LEU A 68 -2.68 2.08 -12.35
C LEU A 68 -3.08 2.93 -13.55
N PHE A 69 -3.45 4.18 -13.33
CA PHE A 69 -3.58 5.14 -14.41
C PHE A 69 -2.93 6.48 -14.05
N VAL A 70 -2.46 7.18 -15.06
CA VAL A 70 -1.84 8.49 -14.95
C VAL A 70 -2.58 9.45 -15.86
N ASP A 71 -3.19 10.46 -15.26
CA ASP A 71 -3.92 11.51 -15.96
C ASP A 71 -3.04 12.75 -16.13
N GLY A 72 -2.96 13.29 -17.36
CA GLY A 72 -2.22 14.50 -17.66
C GLY A 72 -2.84 15.79 -17.15
N ALA A 73 -4.06 15.74 -16.61
CA ALA A 73 -4.80 16.91 -16.12
C ALA A 73 -4.68 17.10 -14.60
N GLY A 74 -4.60 18.35 -14.16
CA GLY A 74 -4.63 18.73 -12.75
C GLY A 74 -3.26 18.90 -12.11
N GLU A 75 -3.26 18.95 -10.77
CA GLU A 75 -2.05 19.08 -9.95
C GLU A 75 -1.32 17.75 -9.84
N GLU A 76 0.02 17.81 -9.84
CA GLU A 76 0.90 16.64 -9.72
C GLU A 76 0.66 15.87 -8.42
N GLY A 77 0.65 14.54 -8.48
CA GLY A 77 0.57 13.65 -7.32
C GLY A 77 -0.58 12.65 -7.35
N LEU A 78 -1.09 12.27 -6.18
CA LEU A 78 -2.21 11.34 -6.07
C LEU A 78 -3.49 11.96 -6.63
N GLY A 79 -4.12 11.26 -7.55
CA GLY A 79 -5.44 11.59 -8.07
C GLY A 79 -6.56 10.91 -7.28
N VAL A 80 -6.43 9.60 -7.03
CA VAL A 80 -7.46 8.77 -6.38
C VAL A 80 -6.92 7.44 -5.89
N LEU A 81 -7.52 6.92 -4.82
CA LEU A 81 -7.43 5.52 -4.41
C LEU A 81 -8.76 4.82 -4.70
N GLY A 82 -8.72 3.74 -5.46
CA GLY A 82 -9.89 2.93 -5.82
C GLY A 82 -9.98 1.65 -4.99
N TRP A 83 -11.08 1.47 -4.27
CA TRP A 83 -11.31 0.33 -3.38
C TRP A 83 -12.39 -0.58 -3.93
N GLU A 84 -12.21 -1.87 -3.82
CA GLU A 84 -13.16 -2.88 -4.31
C GLU A 84 -14.12 -3.31 -3.20
N VAL A 85 -15.40 -3.45 -3.55
CA VAL A 85 -16.41 -4.19 -2.77
C VAL A 85 -16.89 -5.41 -3.57
N ALA A 86 -17.53 -6.37 -2.90
CA ALA A 86 -17.93 -7.62 -3.55
C ALA A 86 -19.04 -7.45 -4.58
N THR A 87 -20.04 -6.67 -4.21
CA THR A 87 -21.30 -6.64 -4.93
C THR A 87 -21.85 -5.21 -5.03
N ARG A 88 -22.81 -5.03 -5.92
CA ARG A 88 -23.58 -3.79 -6.00
C ARG A 88 -24.32 -3.49 -4.69
N ALA A 89 -24.82 -4.52 -4.00
CA ALA A 89 -25.50 -4.34 -2.71
C ALA A 89 -24.56 -3.79 -1.61
N ASP A 90 -23.29 -4.21 -1.61
CA ASP A 90 -22.28 -3.64 -0.70
C ASP A 90 -22.01 -2.18 -1.03
N LEU A 91 -22.00 -1.81 -2.33
CA LEU A 91 -21.81 -0.43 -2.77
C LEU A 91 -23.00 0.45 -2.31
N GLU A 92 -24.25 -0.04 -2.46
CA GLU A 92 -25.44 0.64 -1.96
C GLU A 92 -25.44 0.79 -0.43
N ALA A 93 -25.02 -0.26 0.30
CA ALA A 93 -24.89 -0.22 1.75
C ALA A 93 -23.83 0.81 2.19
N LEU A 94 -22.71 0.88 1.50
CA LEU A 94 -21.67 1.89 1.75
C LEU A 94 -22.19 3.31 1.49
N ALA A 95 -22.92 3.54 0.39
CA ALA A 95 -23.51 4.84 0.09
C ALA A 95 -24.45 5.29 1.20
N ALA A 96 -25.33 4.39 1.68
CA ALA A 96 -26.25 4.67 2.79
C ALA A 96 -25.50 4.94 4.11
N LEU A 97 -24.43 4.21 4.38
CA LEU A 97 -23.58 4.43 5.57
C LEU A 97 -22.90 5.81 5.53
N LEU A 98 -22.33 6.19 4.41
CA LEU A 98 -21.69 7.50 4.23
C LEU A 98 -22.69 8.66 4.37
N ASP A 99 -23.86 8.55 3.76
CA ASP A 99 -24.94 9.53 3.85
C ASP A 99 -25.44 9.70 5.29
N ALA A 100 -25.66 8.60 6.00
CA ALA A 100 -26.05 8.60 7.41
C ALA A 100 -25.05 9.30 8.34
N HIS A 101 -23.76 9.36 7.94
CA HIS A 101 -22.70 10.06 8.66
C HIS A 101 -22.33 11.41 8.03
N SER A 102 -23.19 11.94 7.16
CA SER A 102 -23.03 13.25 6.51
C SER A 102 -21.74 13.36 5.68
N VAL A 103 -21.24 12.25 5.15
CA VAL A 103 -20.15 12.24 4.18
C VAL A 103 -20.76 12.41 2.79
N ALA A 104 -20.41 13.49 2.10
CA ALA A 104 -20.90 13.74 0.74
C ALA A 104 -20.42 12.63 -0.20
N VAL A 105 -21.33 11.84 -0.73
CA VAL A 105 -21.08 10.74 -1.63
C VAL A 105 -21.87 10.90 -2.92
N ALA A 106 -21.27 10.57 -4.06
CA ALA A 106 -21.91 10.60 -5.36
C ALA A 106 -21.70 9.30 -6.11
N TRP A 107 -22.71 8.85 -6.85
CA TRP A 107 -22.54 7.81 -7.85
C TRP A 107 -21.73 8.34 -9.03
N GLY A 108 -20.74 7.57 -9.45
CA GLY A 108 -19.97 7.88 -10.65
C GLY A 108 -20.85 7.83 -11.90
N SER A 109 -20.55 8.68 -12.87
CA SER A 109 -21.21 8.60 -14.19
C SER A 109 -20.81 7.30 -14.91
N LYS A 110 -21.64 6.87 -15.86
CA LYS A 110 -21.29 5.72 -16.74
C LYS A 110 -19.95 5.94 -17.45
N ALA A 111 -19.68 7.16 -17.92
CA ALA A 111 -18.41 7.50 -18.55
C ALA A 111 -17.21 7.33 -17.59
N LEU A 112 -17.37 7.69 -16.31
CA LEU A 112 -16.32 7.46 -15.31
C LEU A 112 -16.15 5.96 -15.01
N ALA A 113 -17.24 5.21 -14.88
CA ALA A 113 -17.18 3.76 -14.68
C ALA A 113 -16.47 3.04 -15.85
N ASP A 114 -16.79 3.44 -17.09
CA ASP A 114 -16.12 2.93 -18.29
C ASP A 114 -14.63 3.29 -18.31
N GLU A 115 -14.28 4.52 -17.92
CA GLU A 115 -12.88 4.96 -17.81
C GLU A 115 -12.12 4.19 -16.74
N ARG A 116 -12.78 3.77 -15.67
CA ARG A 116 -12.18 2.97 -14.57
C ARG A 116 -12.20 1.48 -14.85
N HIS A 117 -12.88 1.05 -15.93
CA HIS A 117 -13.10 -0.37 -16.25
C HIS A 117 -13.78 -1.13 -15.10
N VAL A 118 -14.89 -0.57 -14.60
CA VAL A 118 -15.71 -1.14 -13.54
C VAL A 118 -17.20 -1.04 -13.88
N ALA A 119 -18.04 -1.85 -13.24
CA ALA A 119 -19.45 -1.80 -13.52
C ALA A 119 -20.09 -0.49 -13.04
N GLU A 120 -19.88 -0.14 -11.78
CA GLU A 120 -20.38 1.08 -11.13
C GLU A 120 -19.39 1.47 -10.01
N LEU A 121 -19.42 2.75 -9.61
CA LEU A 121 -18.60 3.23 -8.49
C LEU A 121 -19.26 4.37 -7.74
N LEU A 122 -18.84 4.54 -6.49
CA LEU A 122 -19.08 5.72 -5.65
C LEU A 122 -17.84 6.61 -5.63
N VAL A 123 -18.06 7.90 -5.47
CA VAL A 123 -17.00 8.91 -5.33
C VAL A 123 -17.26 9.73 -4.07
N PHE A 124 -16.27 9.85 -3.21
CA PHE A 124 -16.30 10.69 -2.02
C PHE A 124 -14.88 11.10 -1.61
N HIS A 125 -14.75 11.88 -0.54
CA HIS A 125 -13.45 12.29 -0.02
C HIS A 125 -13.34 11.90 1.44
N ASP A 126 -12.11 11.54 1.84
CA ASP A 126 -11.79 11.36 3.24
C ASP A 126 -11.67 12.72 3.97
N PRO A 127 -11.56 12.74 5.32
CA PRO A 127 -11.49 13.98 6.09
C PRO A 127 -10.27 14.87 5.79
N VAL A 128 -9.22 14.31 5.17
CA VAL A 128 -8.02 15.08 4.81
C VAL A 128 -8.00 15.53 3.35
N GLY A 129 -9.09 15.22 2.62
CA GLY A 129 -9.33 15.66 1.25
C GLY A 129 -8.86 14.68 0.17
N THR A 130 -8.47 13.44 0.53
CA THR A 130 -8.13 12.41 -0.45
C THR A 130 -9.39 11.94 -1.17
N ARG A 131 -9.37 12.00 -2.50
CA ARG A 131 -10.45 11.41 -3.32
C ARG A 131 -10.40 9.89 -3.23
N LEU A 132 -11.53 9.29 -2.87
CA LEU A 132 -11.74 7.85 -2.83
C LEU A 132 -12.81 7.47 -3.86
N GLU A 133 -12.56 6.38 -4.56
CA GLU A 133 -13.53 5.71 -5.41
C GLU A 133 -13.75 4.31 -4.85
N VAL A 134 -15.01 3.87 -4.77
CA VAL A 134 -15.33 2.50 -4.36
C VAL A 134 -16.18 1.87 -5.43
N PHE A 135 -15.81 0.68 -5.88
CA PHE A 135 -16.38 0.05 -7.05
C PHE A 135 -16.63 -1.46 -6.85
N HIS A 136 -17.41 -2.04 -7.73
CA HIS A 136 -17.57 -3.49 -7.84
C HIS A 136 -17.38 -3.97 -9.27
N THR A 137 -17.17 -5.27 -9.45
CA THR A 137 -17.08 -5.96 -10.75
C THR A 137 -16.10 -5.25 -11.69
N PRO A 138 -14.78 -5.29 -11.37
CA PRO A 138 -13.77 -4.81 -12.29
C PRO A 138 -13.77 -5.63 -13.57
N GLU A 139 -13.50 -4.98 -14.70
CA GLU A 139 -13.43 -5.61 -16.01
C GLU A 139 -12.19 -6.46 -16.16
N VAL A 140 -12.37 -7.70 -16.58
CA VAL A 140 -11.28 -8.59 -17.00
C VAL A 140 -10.96 -8.28 -18.45
N ALA A 141 -9.70 -8.10 -18.78
CA ALA A 141 -9.26 -7.82 -20.13
C ALA A 141 -9.50 -9.05 -21.05
N ASP A 142 -9.63 -8.78 -22.34
CA ASP A 142 -9.87 -9.78 -23.39
C ASP A 142 -8.65 -10.67 -23.69
N ARG A 143 -7.49 -10.34 -23.12
CA ARG A 143 -6.22 -11.07 -23.30
C ARG A 143 -5.46 -11.21 -21.99
N PRO A 144 -4.66 -12.28 -21.82
CA PRO A 144 -3.82 -12.46 -20.65
C PRO A 144 -2.86 -11.29 -20.42
N PHE A 145 -2.50 -11.07 -19.16
CA PHE A 145 -1.49 -10.10 -18.77
C PHE A 145 -0.13 -10.44 -19.39
N LYS A 146 0.52 -9.44 -19.98
CA LYS A 146 1.88 -9.57 -20.52
C LYS A 146 2.80 -8.54 -19.88
N PRO A 147 3.73 -8.95 -19.00
CA PRO A 147 4.65 -8.03 -18.36
C PRO A 147 5.46 -7.19 -19.34
N GLY A 148 5.68 -5.92 -19.03
CA GLY A 148 6.47 -4.98 -19.83
C GLY A 148 7.96 -5.30 -19.84
N ARG A 149 8.47 -6.00 -18.80
CA ARG A 149 9.77 -6.67 -18.78
C ARG A 149 9.62 -8.10 -18.26
N PRO A 150 10.56 -9.01 -18.52
CA PRO A 150 10.49 -10.40 -18.02
C PRO A 150 10.54 -10.45 -16.49
N ILE A 151 9.37 -10.58 -15.86
CA ILE A 151 9.17 -10.84 -14.43
C ILE A 151 8.21 -12.01 -14.26
N THR A 152 8.19 -12.61 -13.07
CA THR A 152 7.26 -13.69 -12.74
C THR A 152 5.80 -13.22 -12.62
N GLY A 153 5.57 -11.90 -12.61
CA GLY A 153 4.28 -11.27 -12.42
C GLY A 153 4.09 -10.70 -11.01
N PHE A 154 2.90 -10.18 -10.75
CA PHE A 154 2.55 -9.54 -9.49
C PHE A 154 1.62 -10.42 -8.66
N ARG A 155 1.75 -10.33 -7.35
CA ARG A 155 0.85 -10.97 -6.40
C ARG A 155 -0.36 -10.08 -6.16
N THR A 156 -1.44 -10.36 -6.85
CA THR A 156 -2.70 -9.61 -6.88
C THR A 156 -3.89 -10.48 -6.43
N GLY A 157 -4.90 -10.64 -7.25
CA GLY A 157 -6.11 -11.41 -6.95
C GLY A 157 -6.93 -10.81 -5.81
N PRO A 158 -7.39 -11.61 -4.84
CA PRO A 158 -8.20 -11.13 -3.71
C PRO A 158 -7.47 -10.11 -2.82
N MET A 159 -6.15 -10.05 -2.87
CA MET A 159 -5.33 -9.10 -2.13
C MET A 159 -5.22 -7.72 -2.79
N GLY A 160 -5.84 -7.53 -3.98
CA GLY A 160 -5.75 -6.29 -4.73
C GLY A 160 -4.38 -6.03 -5.33
N MET A 161 -4.12 -4.80 -5.75
CA MET A 161 -2.86 -4.45 -6.42
C MET A 161 -1.65 -4.36 -5.48
N GLY A 162 -1.87 -4.24 -4.19
CA GLY A 162 -0.83 -4.00 -3.19
C GLY A 162 -1.37 -3.19 -2.02
N HIS A 163 -0.59 -2.21 -1.56
CA HIS A 163 -1.04 -1.25 -0.55
C HIS A 163 -0.72 0.20 -0.94
N ALA A 164 -1.35 1.15 -0.22
CA ALA A 164 -1.04 2.57 -0.29
C ALA A 164 -0.76 3.12 1.11
N VAL A 165 0.22 4.01 1.22
CA VAL A 165 0.57 4.70 2.47
C VAL A 165 0.42 6.20 2.25
N MET A 166 -0.41 6.83 3.11
CA MET A 166 -0.71 8.24 3.03
C MET A 166 0.00 9.03 4.13
N HIS A 167 0.62 10.13 3.75
CA HIS A 167 0.97 11.19 4.67
C HIS A 167 -0.29 11.95 5.08
N VAL A 168 -0.46 12.14 6.37
CA VAL A 168 -1.49 13.01 6.97
C VAL A 168 -0.84 14.00 7.94
N GLU A 169 -1.49 15.12 8.18
CA GLU A 169 -1.00 16.09 9.19
C GLU A 169 -0.90 15.42 10.55
N THR A 170 -1.99 14.77 10.97
CA THR A 170 -2.06 13.90 12.15
C THR A 170 -2.88 12.68 11.84
N VAL A 171 -2.52 11.53 12.40
CA VAL A 171 -3.29 10.29 12.22
C VAL A 171 -4.70 10.42 12.79
N ASP A 172 -4.84 11.12 13.91
CA ASP A 172 -6.12 11.31 14.61
C ASP A 172 -7.17 12.00 13.74
N ALA A 173 -6.77 12.82 12.77
CA ALA A 173 -7.69 13.47 11.85
C ALA A 173 -8.38 12.48 10.88
N ALA A 174 -7.76 11.35 10.55
CA ALA A 174 -8.26 10.39 9.58
C ALA A 174 -8.64 9.03 10.19
N LEU A 175 -8.04 8.65 11.33
CA LEU A 175 -8.24 7.36 11.97
C LEU A 175 -9.71 7.01 12.26
N PRO A 176 -10.56 7.93 12.80
CA PRO A 176 -11.97 7.63 13.01
C PRO A 176 -12.73 7.31 11.72
N PHE A 177 -12.36 7.92 10.62
CA PHE A 177 -12.97 7.68 9.32
C PHE A 177 -12.63 6.28 8.79
N TYR A 178 -11.35 5.93 8.71
CA TYR A 178 -10.94 4.63 8.16
C TYR A 178 -11.30 3.48 9.10
N ARG A 179 -10.97 3.57 10.39
CA ARG A 179 -11.25 2.53 11.37
C ARG A 179 -12.72 2.48 11.77
N GLY A 180 -13.31 3.63 12.10
CA GLY A 180 -14.66 3.72 12.66
C GLY A 180 -15.75 3.61 11.60
N LEU A 181 -15.69 4.44 10.55
CA LEU A 181 -16.74 4.52 9.54
C LEU A 181 -16.56 3.47 8.44
N LEU A 182 -15.36 3.35 7.84
CA LEU A 182 -15.12 2.38 6.76
C LEU A 182 -14.84 0.96 7.29
N GLY A 183 -14.60 0.79 8.58
CA GLY A 183 -14.38 -0.51 9.21
C GLY A 183 -13.03 -1.15 8.91
N PHE A 184 -12.00 -0.38 8.53
CA PHE A 184 -10.66 -0.92 8.30
C PHE A 184 -10.09 -1.53 9.58
N HIS A 185 -9.54 -2.73 9.47
CA HIS A 185 -8.98 -3.46 10.61
C HIS A 185 -7.50 -3.07 10.82
N VAL A 186 -7.15 -2.69 12.04
CA VAL A 186 -5.75 -2.38 12.38
C VAL A 186 -4.93 -3.66 12.40
N SER A 187 -3.80 -3.67 11.68
CA SER A 187 -2.84 -4.77 11.70
C SER A 187 -1.81 -4.56 12.80
N ASP A 188 -1.14 -3.42 12.75
CA ASP A 188 -0.23 -2.94 13.76
C ASP A 188 -0.14 -1.41 13.72
N TYR A 189 0.58 -0.84 14.67
CA TYR A 189 0.81 0.59 14.76
C TYR A 189 2.10 0.90 15.53
N SER A 190 2.61 2.10 15.34
CA SER A 190 3.68 2.67 16.16
C SER A 190 3.30 4.09 16.56
N LEU A 191 3.56 4.47 17.79
CA LEU A 191 3.28 5.82 18.30
C LEU A 191 4.54 6.67 18.36
N ASP A 192 5.71 6.06 18.57
CA ASP A 192 7.02 6.70 18.65
C ASP A 192 8.08 5.81 17.95
N PRO A 193 9.01 6.35 17.16
CA PRO A 193 9.19 7.76 16.78
C PRO A 193 8.29 8.24 15.62
N LEU A 194 7.51 7.37 15.03
CA LEU A 194 6.57 7.67 13.94
C LEU A 194 5.17 7.27 14.35
N HIS A 195 4.24 8.22 14.35
CA HIS A 195 2.84 7.91 14.54
C HIS A 195 2.28 7.35 13.24
N ILE A 196 2.14 6.02 13.16
CA ILE A 196 1.70 5.29 11.98
C ILE A 196 0.72 4.18 12.36
N TYR A 197 -0.32 3.98 11.54
CA TYR A 197 -1.27 2.88 11.64
C TYR A 197 -1.33 2.14 10.31
N PHE A 198 -1.27 0.80 10.37
CA PHE A 198 -1.41 -0.11 9.24
C PHE A 198 -2.75 -0.83 9.32
N PHE A 199 -3.43 -0.97 8.17
CA PHE A 199 -4.78 -1.54 8.11
C PHE A 199 -4.86 -2.65 7.08
N HIS A 200 -5.51 -3.77 7.45
CA HIS A 200 -5.84 -4.84 6.52
C HIS A 200 -7.32 -4.84 6.16
N LEU A 201 -7.61 -5.35 4.97
CA LEU A 201 -8.94 -5.61 4.43
C LEU A 201 -9.10 -7.09 4.04
N ASN A 202 -8.00 -7.81 3.93
CA ASN A 202 -7.87 -9.19 3.50
C ASN A 202 -6.66 -9.83 4.18
N GLU A 203 -6.16 -10.94 3.66
CA GLU A 203 -5.01 -11.66 4.21
C GLU A 203 -3.64 -10.96 4.02
N ARG A 204 -3.56 -9.90 3.21
CA ARG A 204 -2.36 -9.04 3.15
C ARG A 204 -2.21 -8.31 4.47
N HIS A 205 -1.01 -8.32 5.06
CA HIS A 205 -0.76 -7.68 6.35
C HIS A 205 -1.33 -6.26 6.43
N HIS A 206 -1.17 -5.48 5.36
CA HIS A 206 -1.88 -4.22 5.22
C HIS A 206 -2.15 -3.87 3.75
N SER A 207 -3.31 -3.31 3.51
CA SER A 207 -3.71 -2.71 2.23
C SER A 207 -3.62 -1.19 2.26
N PHE A 208 -3.53 -0.61 3.45
CA PHE A 208 -3.49 0.84 3.67
C PHE A 208 -2.70 1.20 4.93
N ALA A 209 -2.09 2.40 4.93
CA ALA A 209 -1.50 2.96 6.14
C ALA A 209 -1.59 4.49 6.17
N LEU A 210 -1.63 5.04 7.39
CA LEU A 210 -1.62 6.48 7.67
C LEU A 210 -0.36 6.83 8.46
N VAL A 211 0.42 7.80 7.97
CA VAL A 211 1.64 8.31 8.62
C VAL A 211 1.42 9.77 9.03
N GLY A 212 1.41 10.04 10.32
CA GLY A 212 1.39 11.39 10.89
C GLY A 212 2.74 12.08 10.70
N SER A 213 2.86 12.89 9.66
CA SER A 213 4.12 13.52 9.26
C SER A 213 4.06 15.04 9.14
N GLY A 214 2.93 15.65 9.52
CA GLY A 214 2.69 17.07 9.31
C GLY A 214 2.50 17.47 7.85
N ARG A 215 2.35 16.50 6.93
CA ARG A 215 2.18 16.70 5.48
C ARG A 215 0.95 15.93 5.02
N LYS A 216 0.49 16.23 3.80
CA LYS A 216 -0.57 15.48 3.11
C LYS A 216 -0.02 14.92 1.80
N GLY A 217 -0.60 13.81 1.33
CA GLY A 217 -0.31 13.21 0.03
C GLY A 217 0.10 11.76 0.11
N LEU A 218 0.35 11.17 -1.03
CA LEU A 218 0.82 9.79 -1.13
C LEU A 218 2.29 9.70 -0.73
N HIS A 219 2.62 8.86 0.24
CA HIS A 219 4.00 8.48 0.53
C HIS A 219 4.47 7.48 -0.52
N HIS A 220 3.73 6.39 -0.68
CA HIS A 220 3.98 5.38 -1.70
C HIS A 220 2.75 4.51 -1.95
N PHE A 221 2.74 3.83 -3.07
CA PHE A 221 2.02 2.58 -3.22
C PHE A 221 3.02 1.42 -3.37
N MET A 222 2.61 0.23 -3.01
CA MET A 222 3.45 -0.97 -3.08
C MET A 222 2.91 -1.92 -4.14
N VAL A 223 3.84 -2.59 -4.83
CA VAL A 223 3.56 -3.72 -5.71
C VAL A 223 4.40 -4.93 -5.27
N GLU A 224 3.76 -6.09 -5.15
CA GLU A 224 4.40 -7.32 -4.72
C GLU A 224 4.66 -8.25 -5.91
N LEU A 225 5.91 -8.69 -6.07
CA LEU A 225 6.36 -9.57 -7.14
C LEU A 225 6.22 -11.04 -6.76
N GLY A 226 6.15 -11.92 -7.77
CA GLY A 226 6.10 -13.36 -7.57
C GLY A 226 7.42 -13.97 -7.11
N ALA A 227 8.57 -13.33 -7.37
CA ALA A 227 9.90 -13.82 -7.01
C ALA A 227 10.82 -12.73 -6.43
N LEU A 228 11.69 -13.12 -5.49
CA LEU A 228 12.71 -12.22 -4.94
C LEU A 228 13.69 -11.74 -6.01
N ASP A 229 14.02 -12.58 -6.98
CA ASP A 229 14.94 -12.22 -8.06
C ASP A 229 14.40 -11.08 -8.92
N ASP A 230 13.08 -10.96 -9.10
CA ASP A 230 12.47 -9.83 -9.79
C ASP A 230 12.70 -8.51 -9.03
N VAL A 231 12.68 -8.57 -7.69
CA VAL A 231 12.98 -7.41 -6.83
C VAL A 231 14.47 -7.06 -6.93
N GLY A 232 15.36 -8.04 -6.86
CA GLY A 232 16.82 -7.84 -7.00
C GLY A 232 17.19 -7.22 -8.34
N GLN A 233 16.65 -7.75 -9.43
CA GLN A 233 16.86 -7.21 -10.78
C GLN A 233 16.26 -5.80 -10.94
N GLY A 234 15.08 -5.55 -10.37
CA GLY A 234 14.48 -4.22 -10.34
C GLY A 234 15.33 -3.22 -9.53
N TYR A 235 15.97 -3.67 -8.46
CA TYR A 235 16.89 -2.87 -7.67
C TYR A 235 18.13 -2.46 -8.48
N ASP A 236 18.73 -3.42 -9.23
CA ASP A 236 19.86 -3.12 -10.11
C ASP A 236 19.47 -2.10 -11.18
N LEU A 237 18.31 -2.26 -11.83
CA LEU A 237 17.81 -1.30 -12.82
C LEU A 237 17.58 0.10 -12.22
N ALA A 238 17.04 0.17 -11.01
CA ALA A 238 16.82 1.45 -10.34
C ALA A 238 18.15 2.16 -10.00
N GLN A 239 19.21 1.41 -9.67
CA GLN A 239 20.55 1.96 -9.39
C GLN A 239 21.22 2.57 -10.63
N MET A 240 20.86 2.13 -11.83
CA MET A 240 21.41 2.68 -13.07
C MET A 240 20.89 4.10 -13.39
N GLN A 241 19.80 4.52 -12.74
CA GLN A 241 19.22 5.85 -12.92
C GLN A 241 19.59 6.73 -11.73
N ALA A 242 20.22 7.88 -12.02
CA ALA A 242 20.59 8.85 -10.97
C ALA A 242 19.35 9.24 -10.14
N ASP A 243 19.50 9.29 -8.82
CA ASP A 243 18.44 9.67 -7.87
C ASP A 243 17.14 8.82 -7.89
N ARG A 244 17.09 7.70 -8.60
CA ARG A 244 15.90 6.85 -8.66
C ARG A 244 15.58 6.17 -7.32
N LEU A 245 16.60 5.72 -6.60
CA LEU A 245 16.40 5.08 -5.31
C LEU A 245 16.05 6.08 -4.21
N ALA A 246 14.95 5.81 -3.50
CA ALA A 246 14.59 6.49 -2.27
C ALA A 246 15.04 5.71 -1.03
N TYR A 247 14.81 4.37 -1.02
CA TYR A 247 15.29 3.46 0.02
C TYR A 247 16.08 2.33 -0.63
N THR A 248 17.19 1.96 0.00
CA THR A 248 17.95 0.77 -0.41
C THR A 248 17.12 -0.51 -0.18
N LEU A 249 17.56 -1.61 -0.78
CA LEU A 249 17.02 -2.92 -0.48
C LEU A 249 17.08 -3.18 1.03
N GLY A 250 15.98 -3.72 1.58
CA GLY A 250 15.86 -4.00 3.00
C GLY A 250 14.68 -4.93 3.30
N ARG A 251 14.45 -5.20 4.59
CA ARG A 251 13.31 -6.01 5.04
C ARG A 251 12.58 -5.33 6.19
N HIS A 252 11.29 -5.13 6.01
CA HIS A 252 10.42 -4.56 7.03
C HIS A 252 10.27 -5.49 8.25
N SER A 253 10.05 -4.88 9.42
CA SER A 253 9.88 -5.61 10.68
C SER A 253 8.44 -6.04 10.94
N ASN A 254 7.47 -5.36 10.37
CA ASN A 254 6.05 -5.59 10.59
C ASN A 254 5.44 -6.60 9.62
N ASP A 255 5.56 -6.37 8.32
CA ASP A 255 4.99 -7.21 7.28
C ASP A 255 5.99 -8.17 6.61
N TYR A 256 7.26 -8.12 7.02
CA TYR A 256 8.37 -8.96 6.52
C TYR A 256 8.70 -8.76 5.03
N MET A 257 8.11 -7.76 4.39
CA MET A 257 8.37 -7.45 2.99
C MET A 257 9.85 -7.17 2.77
N THR A 258 10.45 -7.87 1.80
CA THR A 258 11.78 -7.54 1.28
C THR A 258 11.60 -6.67 0.07
N SER A 259 12.03 -5.42 0.15
CA SER A 259 11.69 -4.39 -0.84
C SER A 259 12.78 -3.33 -0.97
N PHE A 260 12.64 -2.51 -1.99
CA PHE A 260 13.30 -1.20 -2.11
C PHE A 260 12.26 -0.15 -2.54
N TYR A 261 12.61 1.12 -2.41
CA TYR A 261 11.72 2.20 -2.82
C TYR A 261 12.33 3.00 -3.96
N ALA A 262 11.58 3.15 -5.04
CA ALA A 262 11.94 3.98 -6.18
C ALA A 262 11.12 5.28 -6.17
N LYS A 263 11.76 6.41 -6.48
CA LYS A 263 11.08 7.69 -6.72
C LYS A 263 10.31 7.60 -8.03
N THR A 264 9.04 7.95 -8.00
CA THR A 264 8.21 8.06 -9.22
C THR A 264 8.50 9.36 -9.97
N PRO A 265 8.06 9.49 -11.22
CA PRO A 265 8.10 10.76 -11.93
C PRO A 265 7.33 11.89 -11.23
N SER A 266 6.36 11.56 -10.37
CA SER A 266 5.56 12.52 -9.60
C SER A 266 6.09 12.78 -8.18
N GLY A 267 7.29 12.28 -7.82
CA GLY A 267 8.01 12.62 -6.60
C GLY A 267 7.62 11.84 -5.34
N PHE A 268 6.52 11.10 -5.30
CA PHE A 268 6.26 10.09 -4.29
C PHE A 268 6.97 8.77 -4.64
N PHE A 269 6.80 7.71 -3.84
CA PHE A 269 7.56 6.47 -4.05
C PHE A 269 6.68 5.31 -4.53
N VAL A 270 7.32 4.32 -5.13
CA VAL A 270 6.80 2.96 -5.25
C VAL A 270 7.69 2.05 -4.42
N GLU A 271 7.07 1.27 -3.55
CA GLU A 271 7.70 0.13 -2.90
C GLU A 271 7.60 -1.08 -3.82
N TYR A 272 8.74 -1.64 -4.19
CA TYR A 272 8.85 -2.78 -5.08
C TYR A 272 9.36 -3.97 -4.28
N GLY A 273 8.49 -4.93 -3.95
CA GLY A 273 8.76 -5.90 -2.92
C GLY A 273 8.34 -7.33 -3.22
N TRP A 274 8.76 -8.23 -2.36
CA TRP A 274 8.45 -9.66 -2.38
C TRP A 274 8.37 -10.23 -0.97
N GLY A 275 7.50 -11.24 -0.80
CA GLY A 275 7.46 -12.06 0.40
C GLY A 275 6.80 -11.38 1.58
N GLY A 276 5.79 -10.56 1.34
CA GLY A 276 4.97 -9.97 2.37
C GLY A 276 4.24 -11.03 3.19
N ARG A 277 4.14 -10.76 4.50
CA ARG A 277 3.47 -11.61 5.46
C ARG A 277 1.98 -11.76 5.13
N ILE A 278 1.49 -12.99 5.23
CA ILE A 278 0.06 -13.31 5.20
C ILE A 278 -0.44 -13.40 6.62
N ILE A 279 -1.58 -12.83 6.89
CA ILE A 279 -2.29 -12.90 8.16
C ILE A 279 -3.64 -13.59 7.98
N ASP A 280 -4.18 -14.11 9.05
CA ASP A 280 -5.59 -14.53 9.11
C ASP A 280 -6.42 -13.37 9.68
N PRO A 281 -7.22 -12.67 8.86
CA PRO A 281 -8.01 -11.52 9.31
C PRO A 281 -9.00 -11.86 10.45
N ALA A 282 -9.43 -13.12 10.54
CA ALA A 282 -10.41 -13.54 11.54
C ALA A 282 -9.80 -13.65 12.95
N THR A 283 -8.50 -13.91 13.03
CA THR A 283 -7.82 -14.17 14.31
C THR A 283 -6.71 -13.15 14.62
N TRP A 284 -6.37 -12.29 13.67
CA TRP A 284 -5.31 -11.31 13.85
C TRP A 284 -5.63 -10.31 14.95
N GLN A 285 -4.64 -10.06 15.83
CA GLN A 285 -4.76 -9.06 16.89
C GLN A 285 -3.79 -7.90 16.62
N PRO A 286 -4.27 -6.66 16.63
CA PRO A 286 -3.42 -5.50 16.46
C PRO A 286 -2.40 -5.38 17.61
N HIS A 287 -1.18 -4.95 17.29
CA HIS A 287 -0.13 -4.75 18.28
C HIS A 287 0.69 -3.50 17.97
N GLU A 288 1.31 -2.95 19.00
CA GLU A 288 2.26 -1.85 18.86
C GLU A 288 3.65 -2.37 18.52
N THR A 289 4.33 -1.71 17.58
CA THR A 289 5.68 -2.07 17.14
C THR A 289 6.70 -1.09 17.70
N PHE A 290 7.83 -1.62 18.24
CA PHE A 290 8.87 -0.85 18.93
C PHE A 290 10.27 -1.01 18.31
N ASP A 291 10.47 -2.01 17.47
CA ASP A 291 11.80 -2.39 16.93
C ASP A 291 12.23 -1.57 15.70
N GLY A 292 11.49 -0.49 15.40
CA GLY A 292 11.71 0.31 14.22
C GLY A 292 11.12 -0.33 12.95
N PRO A 293 11.18 0.37 11.80
CA PRO A 293 10.44 -0.03 10.60
C PRO A 293 11.07 -1.18 9.80
N SER A 294 12.31 -1.57 10.11
CA SER A 294 13.04 -2.56 9.29
C SER A 294 14.04 -3.35 10.13
N PHE A 295 14.13 -4.66 9.87
CA PHE A 295 15.17 -5.52 10.47
C PHE A 295 16.56 -5.17 9.93
N TRP A 296 16.66 -4.86 8.63
CA TRP A 296 17.90 -4.50 7.96
C TRP A 296 17.60 -3.72 6.67
N GLY A 297 18.61 -3.05 6.14
CA GLY A 297 18.50 -2.27 4.90
C GLY A 297 17.58 -1.04 5.05
N HIS A 298 16.86 -0.70 3.98
CA HIS A 298 15.97 0.46 3.90
C HIS A 298 16.63 1.76 4.34
N GLU A 299 17.89 1.97 3.91
CA GLU A 299 18.55 3.26 4.10
C GLU A 299 17.81 4.31 3.29
N ARG A 300 17.31 5.34 3.96
CA ARG A 300 16.49 6.40 3.35
C ARG A 300 17.37 7.46 2.72
N LEU A 301 17.71 7.28 1.44
CA LEU A 301 18.71 8.09 0.74
C LEU A 301 18.31 9.56 0.57
N TYR A 302 17.05 9.88 0.60
CA TYR A 302 16.51 11.24 0.52
C TYR A 302 16.57 12.04 1.82
N LEU A 303 16.85 11.38 2.96
CA LEU A 303 16.97 12.05 4.25
C LEU A 303 18.37 12.61 4.48
N PRO A 304 18.50 13.68 5.28
CA PRO A 304 19.77 14.18 5.76
C PRO A 304 20.57 13.11 6.55
N ASP A 305 21.90 13.20 6.50
CA ASP A 305 22.80 12.21 7.11
C ASP A 305 22.51 11.95 8.59
N LYS A 306 22.18 12.98 9.37
CA LYS A 306 21.86 12.87 10.79
C LYS A 306 20.62 12.01 11.04
N GLU A 307 19.58 12.17 10.24
CA GLU A 307 18.34 11.38 10.35
C GLU A 307 18.58 9.94 9.91
N ARG A 308 19.34 9.74 8.83
CA ARG A 308 19.76 8.41 8.39
C ARG A 308 20.56 7.67 9.46
N ALA A 309 21.50 8.35 10.11
CA ALA A 309 22.31 7.77 11.18
C ALA A 309 21.44 7.29 12.36
N ARG A 310 20.46 8.08 12.79
CA ARG A 310 19.52 7.69 13.86
C ARG A 310 18.72 6.43 13.50
N LEU A 311 18.21 6.33 12.28
CA LEU A 311 17.46 5.15 11.83
C LEU A 311 18.36 3.92 11.71
N ARG A 312 19.62 4.11 11.32
CA ARG A 312 20.61 3.03 11.26
C ARG A 312 20.95 2.53 12.65
N GLU A 313 21.14 3.41 13.63
CA GLU A 313 21.41 3.06 15.03
C GLU A 313 20.28 2.18 15.59
N ALA A 314 19.02 2.54 15.38
CA ALA A 314 17.88 1.74 15.81
C ALA A 314 17.90 0.31 15.23
N ARG A 315 18.24 0.16 13.93
CA ARG A 315 18.38 -1.17 13.30
C ARG A 315 19.55 -1.96 13.86
N LEU A 316 20.68 -1.32 14.13
CA LEU A 316 21.85 -1.98 14.72
C LEU A 316 21.58 -2.43 16.17
N ASP A 317 20.84 -1.63 16.94
CA ASP A 317 20.40 -2.01 18.29
C ASP A 317 19.44 -3.21 18.25
N ALA A 318 18.45 -3.20 17.36
CA ALA A 318 17.55 -4.34 17.16
C ALA A 318 18.33 -5.61 16.74
N ALA A 319 19.30 -5.47 15.83
CA ALA A 319 20.17 -6.57 15.43
C ALA A 319 21.02 -7.11 16.59
N ALA A 320 21.55 -6.25 17.44
CA ALA A 320 22.31 -6.64 18.63
C ALA A 320 21.47 -7.43 19.65
N ARG A 321 20.16 -7.14 19.71
CA ARG A 321 19.17 -7.88 20.52
C ARG A 321 18.66 -9.16 19.82
N GLY A 322 19.12 -9.44 18.62
CA GLY A 322 18.70 -10.61 17.84
C GLY A 322 17.29 -10.53 17.24
N VAL A 323 16.72 -9.34 17.14
CA VAL A 323 15.40 -9.13 16.54
C VAL A 323 15.43 -9.50 15.06
N ARG A 324 14.52 -10.37 14.66
CA ARG A 324 14.39 -10.89 13.29
C ARG A 324 12.99 -11.43 13.02
N ALA A 325 12.63 -11.59 11.77
CA ALA A 325 11.41 -12.30 11.41
C ALA A 325 11.45 -13.74 11.93
N PRO A 326 10.30 -14.34 12.28
CA PRO A 326 10.21 -15.76 12.53
C PRO A 326 10.81 -16.55 11.36
N MET A 327 11.43 -17.67 11.68
CA MET A 327 11.93 -18.58 10.63
C MET A 327 10.75 -19.27 9.96
N GLU A 328 10.17 -18.63 8.98
CA GLU A 328 9.29 -19.27 8.02
C GLU A 328 10.17 -19.90 6.95
N VAL A 329 10.57 -21.13 7.19
CA VAL A 329 11.47 -21.79 6.26
C VAL A 329 10.70 -22.73 5.38
N ASN A 330 10.40 -22.30 4.19
CA ASN A 330 10.00 -23.16 3.09
C ASN A 330 11.27 -23.77 2.42
N CYS A 331 12.13 -24.37 3.24
CA CYS A 331 13.43 -24.88 2.81
C CYS A 331 13.55 -26.35 3.25
N PRO A 332 13.33 -27.33 2.35
CA PRO A 332 13.24 -28.75 2.72
C PRO A 332 14.46 -29.28 3.49
N TRP A 333 15.67 -28.78 3.21
CA TRP A 333 16.86 -29.20 3.94
C TRP A 333 16.96 -28.62 5.36
N LEU A 334 16.33 -27.47 5.65
CA LEU A 334 16.27 -26.91 7.01
C LEU A 334 15.21 -27.60 7.86
N GLU A 335 14.15 -28.13 7.26
CA GLU A 335 13.19 -28.98 7.96
C GLU A 335 13.83 -30.30 8.41
N SER A 336 14.78 -30.82 7.66
CA SER A 336 15.54 -32.04 8.06
C SER A 336 16.44 -31.79 9.28
N VAL A 337 16.96 -30.57 9.47
CA VAL A 337 17.75 -30.19 10.66
C VAL A 337 16.89 -30.04 11.89
N LYS A 338 15.66 -29.51 11.77
CA LYS A 338 14.71 -29.37 12.89
C LYS A 338 14.20 -30.72 13.42
N ARG A 339 14.18 -31.79 12.61
CA ARG A 339 13.75 -33.14 13.03
C ARG A 339 14.79 -33.87 13.82
N ASN A 340 16.04 -33.42 13.79
CA ASN A 340 17.19 -34.09 14.45
C ASN A 340 17.74 -33.27 15.65
N ALA A 341 17.09 -32.19 16.04
CA ALA A 341 17.39 -31.37 17.22
C ALA A 341 16.29 -31.52 18.27
#